data_f046db0a8a1d27575afe2a5230907a86
#
_entry.id   f046db0a8a1d27575afe2a5230907a86
#
_cell.length_a   1.000
_cell.length_b   1.000
_cell.length_c   1.000
_cell.angle_alpha   90.00
_cell.angle_beta   90.00
_cell.angle_gamma   90.00
#
_symmetry.space_group_name_H-M   'P 1'
#
loop_
_entity.id
_entity.type
_entity.pdbx_description
1 polymer ?
#
loop_
_entity_poly.entity_id
_entity_poly.type
_entity_poly.pdbx_seq_one_letter_code
_entity_poly.pdbx_strand_id
1 'polypeptide(L)'
;IRRQRQMCIRDRCITDTKGSHADLTDEYAAIPKEMKLVAKYFGKEVLRDISINDVLDNITDLRKKLGDRCVLRTLHFIYENKRVQKEVSALKAGNIGAFLDDVKASGNSSFKYLQNVYSNQDIKNQNVSLALFVSEMFLGQNGVCRVHGGGFAGTIQAFVKNGYVENYKYEMDKIFGKDSCKDLRIRKYGGIKVL
;
A
#
# COMPACT_ATOMS: atom_id res chain seq x y z
N ILE A 1 -11.02 25.34 -3.17
CA ILE A 1 -10.51 25.84 -1.88
C ILE A 1 -11.07 25.03 -0.71
N ARG A 2 -12.35 24.69 -0.67
CA ARG A 2 -12.95 23.88 0.41
C ARG A 2 -12.42 22.43 0.45
N ARG A 3 -12.13 21.81 -0.71
CA ARG A 3 -11.62 20.43 -0.82
C ARG A 3 -10.17 20.28 -0.32
N GLN A 4 -9.34 21.30 -0.50
CA GLN A 4 -7.95 21.30 0.02
C GLN A 4 -7.89 21.47 1.54
N ARG A 5 -8.84 22.21 2.16
CA ARG A 5 -8.89 22.37 3.62
C ARG A 5 -9.18 21.06 4.37
N GLN A 6 -9.90 20.12 3.75
CA GLN A 6 -10.21 18.83 4.40
C GLN A 6 -9.00 17.87 4.41
N MET A 7 -8.11 17.93 3.40
CA MET A 7 -6.85 17.19 3.43
C MET A 7 -5.81 17.84 4.38
N CYS A 8 -5.97 19.11 4.74
CA CYS A 8 -5.14 19.79 5.74
C CYS A 8 -5.40 19.34 7.20
N ILE A 9 -6.35 18.44 7.46
CA ILE A 9 -6.63 17.91 8.80
C ILE A 9 -5.68 16.75 9.15
N ARG A 10 -4.98 16.19 8.14
CA ARG A 10 -3.99 15.12 8.31
C ARG A 10 -2.81 15.32 7.39
N ASP A 11 -1.63 15.26 7.95
CA ASP A 11 -0.39 15.23 7.19
C ASP A 11 -0.02 13.80 6.81
N ARG A 12 0.63 13.65 5.67
CA ARG A 12 1.17 12.37 5.22
C ARG A 12 2.61 12.26 5.66
N CYS A 13 2.91 11.27 6.48
CA CYS A 13 4.28 10.94 6.87
C CYS A 13 4.78 9.76 6.05
N ILE A 14 6.05 9.81 5.66
CA ILE A 14 6.79 8.70 5.06
C ILE A 14 7.92 8.34 6.00
N THR A 15 7.98 7.07 6.41
CA THR A 15 9.07 6.56 7.23
C THR A 15 9.94 5.63 6.42
N ASP A 16 11.22 5.93 6.33
CA ASP A 16 12.25 5.05 5.80
C ASP A 16 12.59 3.99 6.86
N THR A 17 12.31 2.73 6.55
CA THR A 17 12.47 1.60 7.48
C THR A 17 13.91 1.08 7.55
N LYS A 18 14.83 1.68 6.78
CA LYS A 18 16.23 1.25 6.65
C LYS A 18 16.42 -0.17 6.13
N GLY A 19 15.40 -0.73 5.48
CA GLY A 19 15.50 -2.01 4.80
C GLY A 19 16.36 -1.93 3.55
N SER A 20 17.18 -2.95 3.29
CA SER A 20 17.96 -3.05 2.06
C SER A 20 17.06 -3.45 0.88
N HIS A 21 17.27 -2.82 -0.27
CA HIS A 21 16.68 -3.23 -1.55
C HIS A 21 17.58 -4.21 -2.33
N ALA A 22 18.75 -4.55 -1.79
CA ALA A 22 19.66 -5.50 -2.41
C ALA A 22 18.95 -6.87 -2.54
N ASP A 23 19.13 -7.51 -3.68
CA ASP A 23 18.63 -8.85 -3.99
C ASP A 23 17.11 -9.05 -4.01
N LEU A 24 16.33 -7.96 -4.02
CA LEU A 24 14.85 -8.02 -4.08
C LEU A 24 14.27 -7.95 -5.51
N THR A 25 15.11 -7.91 -6.53
CA THR A 25 14.68 -7.77 -7.94
C THR A 25 13.68 -8.87 -8.34
N ASP A 26 13.93 -10.12 -7.93
CA ASP A 26 13.07 -11.25 -8.25
C ASP A 26 11.69 -11.16 -7.55
N GLU A 27 11.66 -10.65 -6.32
CA GLU A 27 10.40 -10.42 -5.58
C GLU A 27 9.54 -9.37 -6.27
N TYR A 28 10.15 -8.25 -6.70
CA TYR A 28 9.44 -7.23 -7.48
C TYR A 28 8.95 -7.75 -8.83
N ALA A 29 9.79 -8.51 -9.54
CA ALA A 29 9.45 -9.09 -10.84
C ALA A 29 8.36 -10.17 -10.74
N ALA A 30 8.31 -10.90 -9.63
CA ALA A 30 7.32 -11.95 -9.40
C ALA A 30 5.89 -11.41 -9.37
N ILE A 31 5.63 -10.21 -8.86
CA ILE A 31 4.29 -9.64 -8.78
C ILE A 31 3.64 -9.51 -10.15
N PRO A 32 4.17 -8.71 -11.10
CA PRO A 32 3.58 -8.58 -12.43
C PRO A 32 3.63 -9.89 -13.22
N LYS A 33 4.66 -10.71 -13.04
CA LYS A 33 4.77 -12.02 -13.70
C LYS A 33 3.61 -12.93 -13.33
N GLU A 34 3.31 -13.07 -12.06
CA GLU A 34 2.23 -13.92 -11.56
C GLU A 34 0.85 -13.39 -11.97
N MET A 35 0.64 -12.07 -11.94
CA MET A 35 -0.58 -11.45 -12.45
C MET A 35 -0.78 -11.70 -13.95
N LYS A 36 0.30 -11.63 -14.74
CA LYS A 36 0.25 -11.95 -16.18
C LYS A 36 -0.04 -13.43 -16.46
N LEU A 37 0.42 -14.34 -15.61
CA LEU A 37 0.07 -15.77 -15.75
C LEU A 37 -1.45 -15.99 -15.63
N VAL A 38 -2.10 -15.34 -14.69
CA VAL A 38 -3.57 -15.41 -14.55
C VAL A 38 -4.26 -14.72 -15.74
N ALA A 39 -3.78 -13.56 -16.18
CA ALA A 39 -4.32 -12.91 -17.36
C ALA A 39 -4.25 -13.84 -18.61
N LYS A 40 -3.10 -14.48 -18.82
CA LYS A 40 -2.89 -15.43 -19.91
C LYS A 40 -3.82 -16.65 -19.83
N TYR A 41 -4.11 -17.15 -18.62
CA TYR A 41 -5.07 -18.24 -18.41
C TYR A 41 -6.44 -17.90 -19.02
N PHE A 42 -6.86 -16.64 -18.91
CA PHE A 42 -8.11 -16.15 -19.52
C PHE A 42 -7.95 -15.61 -20.97
N GLY A 43 -6.81 -15.85 -21.60
CA GLY A 43 -6.54 -15.33 -22.96
C GLY A 43 -6.41 -13.81 -23.04
N LYS A 44 -6.00 -13.15 -21.94
CA LYS A 44 -5.81 -11.70 -21.83
C LYS A 44 -4.35 -11.36 -21.61
N GLU A 45 -3.97 -10.14 -21.96
CA GLU A 45 -2.63 -9.61 -21.70
C GLU A 45 -2.49 -9.03 -20.27
N VAL A 46 -3.59 -8.49 -19.75
CA VAL A 46 -3.64 -7.82 -18.42
C VAL A 46 -4.89 -8.21 -17.64
N LEU A 47 -4.86 -8.05 -16.33
CA LEU A 47 -5.97 -8.38 -15.42
C LEU A 47 -7.15 -7.41 -15.51
N ARG A 48 -7.02 -6.27 -16.16
CA ARG A 48 -8.06 -5.20 -16.15
C ARG A 48 -9.40 -5.67 -16.71
N ASP A 49 -9.38 -6.59 -17.65
CA ASP A 49 -10.56 -7.11 -18.36
C ASP A 49 -11.11 -8.41 -17.73
N ILE A 50 -10.63 -8.76 -16.54
CA ILE A 50 -11.03 -9.98 -15.83
C ILE A 50 -11.85 -9.58 -14.61
N SER A 51 -13.04 -10.15 -14.50
CA SER A 51 -13.93 -9.90 -13.37
C SER A 51 -13.59 -10.79 -12.17
N ILE A 52 -14.10 -10.41 -10.99
CA ILE A 52 -14.00 -11.24 -9.79
C ILE A 52 -14.69 -12.59 -9.98
N ASN A 53 -15.81 -12.63 -10.69
CA ASN A 53 -16.57 -13.87 -10.93
C ASN A 53 -15.79 -14.82 -11.83
N ASP A 54 -15.12 -14.31 -12.87
CA ASP A 54 -14.25 -15.14 -13.73
C ASP A 54 -13.20 -15.87 -12.88
N VAL A 55 -12.59 -15.16 -11.92
CA VAL A 55 -11.58 -15.75 -11.03
C VAL A 55 -12.19 -16.75 -10.07
N LEU A 56 -13.34 -16.45 -9.46
CA LEU A 56 -13.99 -17.32 -8.47
C LEU A 56 -14.53 -18.59 -9.12
N ASP A 57 -15.14 -18.50 -10.30
CA ASP A 57 -15.68 -19.64 -11.02
C ASP A 57 -14.58 -20.62 -11.49
N ASN A 58 -13.35 -20.12 -11.65
CA ASN A 58 -12.20 -20.91 -12.08
C ASN A 58 -11.16 -21.15 -10.98
N ILE A 59 -11.46 -20.79 -9.72
CA ILE A 59 -10.47 -20.72 -8.63
C ILE A 59 -9.77 -22.05 -8.37
N THR A 60 -10.47 -23.16 -8.45
CA THR A 60 -9.91 -24.51 -8.23
C THR A 60 -8.87 -24.87 -9.30
N ASP A 61 -9.14 -24.57 -10.56
CA ASP A 61 -8.23 -24.85 -11.66
C ASP A 61 -7.03 -23.88 -11.66
N LEU A 62 -7.27 -22.61 -11.38
CA LEU A 62 -6.22 -21.60 -11.22
C LEU A 62 -5.24 -21.99 -10.11
N ARG A 63 -5.74 -22.39 -8.95
CA ARG A 63 -4.90 -22.85 -7.82
C ARG A 63 -4.05 -24.06 -8.21
N LYS A 64 -4.65 -25.02 -8.90
CA LYS A 64 -3.95 -26.23 -9.33
C LYS A 64 -2.84 -25.94 -10.35
N LYS A 65 -3.08 -25.02 -11.29
CA LYS A 65 -2.17 -24.72 -12.40
C LYS A 65 -1.13 -23.67 -12.07
N LEU A 66 -1.51 -22.64 -11.30
CA LEU A 66 -0.70 -21.44 -11.09
C LEU A 66 -0.32 -21.21 -9.61
N GLY A 67 -0.97 -21.90 -8.69
CA GLY A 67 -0.76 -21.76 -7.25
C GLY A 67 -1.57 -20.63 -6.60
N ASP A 68 -1.70 -20.71 -5.29
CA ASP A 68 -2.53 -19.81 -4.49
C ASP A 68 -2.05 -18.35 -4.56
N ARG A 69 -0.75 -18.10 -4.61
CA ARG A 69 -0.19 -16.75 -4.62
C ARG A 69 -0.57 -15.97 -5.88
N CYS A 70 -0.60 -16.61 -7.04
CA CYS A 70 -1.09 -15.99 -8.29
C CYS A 70 -2.55 -15.53 -8.15
N VAL A 71 -3.39 -16.36 -7.55
CA VAL A 71 -4.80 -16.05 -7.30
C VAL A 71 -4.94 -14.90 -6.31
N LEU A 72 -4.22 -14.94 -5.19
CA LEU A 72 -4.25 -13.89 -4.17
C LEU A 72 -3.83 -12.52 -4.74
N ARG A 73 -2.74 -12.47 -5.50
CA ARG A 73 -2.26 -11.25 -6.17
C ARG A 73 -3.26 -10.71 -7.18
N THR A 74 -3.93 -11.59 -7.92
CA THR A 74 -5.00 -11.22 -8.85
C THR A 74 -6.21 -10.65 -8.11
N LEU A 75 -6.67 -11.29 -7.05
CA LEU A 75 -7.77 -10.79 -6.23
C LEU A 75 -7.43 -9.45 -5.60
N HIS A 76 -6.22 -9.29 -5.08
CA HIS A 76 -5.73 -8.00 -4.61
C HIS A 76 -5.88 -6.92 -5.69
N PHE A 77 -5.37 -7.14 -6.89
CA PHE A 77 -5.44 -6.19 -8.01
C PHE A 77 -6.87 -5.77 -8.34
N ILE A 78 -7.79 -6.75 -8.45
CA ILE A 78 -9.20 -6.47 -8.77
C ILE A 78 -9.85 -5.62 -7.67
N TYR A 79 -9.61 -5.95 -6.39
CA TYR A 79 -10.16 -5.21 -5.27
C TYR A 79 -9.52 -3.83 -5.10
N GLU A 80 -8.22 -3.66 -5.37
CA GLU A 80 -7.56 -2.35 -5.34
C GLU A 80 -8.15 -1.40 -6.38
N ASN A 81 -8.41 -1.85 -7.59
CA ASN A 81 -9.08 -1.02 -8.60
C ASN A 81 -10.45 -0.52 -8.13
N LYS A 82 -11.23 -1.36 -7.45
CA LYS A 82 -12.51 -0.95 -6.84
C LYS A 82 -12.30 0.02 -5.68
N ARG A 83 -11.27 -0.19 -4.86
CA ARG A 83 -10.94 0.64 -3.71
C ARG A 83 -10.54 2.06 -4.13
N VAL A 84 -9.73 2.20 -5.17
CA VAL A 84 -9.37 3.51 -5.74
C VAL A 84 -10.62 4.32 -6.10
N GLN A 85 -11.65 3.70 -6.68
CA GLN A 85 -12.91 4.39 -6.99
C GLN A 85 -13.64 4.87 -5.72
N LYS A 86 -13.63 4.07 -4.65
CA LYS A 86 -14.20 4.46 -3.35
C LYS A 86 -13.41 5.60 -2.72
N GLU A 87 -12.08 5.52 -2.69
CA GLU A 87 -11.21 6.57 -2.18
C GLU A 87 -11.45 7.91 -2.91
N VAL A 88 -11.55 7.89 -4.24
CA VAL A 88 -11.86 9.07 -5.04
C VAL A 88 -13.24 9.62 -4.69
N SER A 89 -14.24 8.77 -4.52
CA SER A 89 -15.61 9.18 -4.14
C SER A 89 -15.64 9.75 -2.73
N ALA A 90 -14.95 9.14 -1.77
CA ALA A 90 -14.84 9.63 -0.41
C ALA A 90 -14.17 11.01 -0.35
N LEU A 91 -13.07 11.19 -1.08
CA LEU A 91 -12.39 12.49 -1.16
C LEU A 91 -13.27 13.56 -1.83
N LYS A 92 -14.00 13.22 -2.90
CA LYS A 92 -14.94 14.15 -3.56
C LYS A 92 -16.08 14.56 -2.63
N ALA A 93 -16.58 13.63 -1.80
CA ALA A 93 -17.60 13.89 -0.81
C ALA A 93 -17.07 14.59 0.45
N GLY A 94 -15.74 14.71 0.61
CA GLY A 94 -15.13 15.24 1.83
C GLY A 94 -15.20 14.28 3.02
N ASN A 95 -15.49 12.99 2.77
CA ASN A 95 -15.54 11.97 3.80
C ASN A 95 -14.15 11.38 4.05
N ILE A 96 -13.38 12.07 4.90
CA ILE A 96 -12.01 11.66 5.23
C ILE A 96 -12.00 10.34 6.02
N GLY A 97 -13.00 10.07 6.84
CA GLY A 97 -13.12 8.79 7.57
C GLY A 97 -13.13 7.61 6.60
N ALA A 98 -14.07 7.61 5.65
CA ALA A 98 -14.18 6.56 4.63
C ALA A 98 -12.90 6.44 3.77
N PHE A 99 -12.25 7.55 3.43
CA PHE A 99 -10.96 7.52 2.74
C PHE A 99 -9.89 6.79 3.57
N LEU A 100 -9.77 7.09 4.87
CA LEU A 100 -8.78 6.45 5.74
C LEU A 100 -9.07 4.98 5.98
N ASP A 101 -10.35 4.60 6.06
CA ASP A 101 -10.77 3.19 6.15
C ASP A 101 -10.33 2.42 4.90
N ASP A 102 -10.49 3.00 3.71
CA ASP A 102 -10.03 2.40 2.46
C ASP A 102 -8.49 2.34 2.40
N VAL A 103 -7.76 3.35 2.88
CA VAL A 103 -6.29 3.32 2.99
C VAL A 103 -5.83 2.17 3.90
N LYS A 104 -6.46 2.00 5.05
CA LYS A 104 -6.18 0.88 5.97
C LYS A 104 -6.50 -0.47 5.33
N ALA A 105 -7.64 -0.58 4.67
CA ALA A 105 -8.03 -1.80 3.95
C ALA A 105 -7.07 -2.13 2.81
N SER A 106 -6.53 -1.13 2.11
CA SER A 106 -5.49 -1.28 1.09
C SER A 106 -4.19 -1.82 1.70
N GLY A 107 -3.75 -1.28 2.84
CA GLY A 107 -2.58 -1.78 3.56
C GLY A 107 -2.73 -3.24 3.98
N ASN A 108 -3.88 -3.60 4.55
CA ASN A 108 -4.20 -4.98 4.91
C ASN A 108 -4.22 -5.92 3.69
N SER A 109 -4.76 -5.46 2.57
CA SER A 109 -4.79 -6.22 1.32
C SER A 109 -3.37 -6.42 0.75
N SER A 110 -2.52 -5.39 0.81
CA SER A 110 -1.10 -5.50 0.44
C SER A 110 -0.38 -6.55 1.28
N PHE A 111 -0.57 -6.54 2.58
CA PHE A 111 0.06 -7.50 3.49
C PHE A 111 -0.43 -8.93 3.24
N LYS A 112 -1.76 -9.13 3.21
CA LYS A 112 -2.38 -10.46 3.20
C LYS A 112 -2.39 -11.10 1.82
N TYR A 113 -2.61 -10.33 0.76
CA TYR A 113 -2.95 -10.85 -0.57
C TYR A 113 -1.88 -10.54 -1.61
N LEU A 114 -1.39 -9.30 -1.69
CA LEU A 114 -0.28 -8.98 -2.57
C LEU A 114 1.04 -9.58 -2.06
N GLN A 115 1.20 -9.65 -0.74
CA GLN A 115 2.37 -10.20 -0.06
C GLN A 115 3.66 -9.49 -0.49
N ASN A 116 3.62 -8.15 -0.44
CA ASN A 116 4.74 -7.28 -0.78
C ASN A 116 5.32 -6.52 0.42
N VAL A 117 5.09 -7.01 1.64
CA VAL A 117 5.54 -6.32 2.86
C VAL A 117 6.83 -6.91 3.41
N TYR A 118 7.08 -8.17 3.15
CA TYR A 118 8.30 -8.88 3.54
C TYR A 118 8.73 -9.86 2.44
N SER A 119 10.03 -10.22 2.44
CA SER A 119 10.58 -11.26 1.57
C SER A 119 10.77 -12.56 2.36
N ASN A 120 10.50 -13.69 1.71
CA ASN A 120 10.83 -15.02 2.24
C ASN A 120 12.32 -15.36 2.10
N GLN A 121 13.07 -14.57 1.33
CA GLN A 121 14.53 -14.76 1.16
C GLN A 121 15.31 -14.26 2.39
N ASP A 122 14.78 -13.25 3.09
CA ASP A 122 15.36 -12.72 4.32
C ASP A 122 14.31 -12.66 5.43
N ILE A 123 14.13 -13.79 6.11
CA ILE A 123 13.16 -13.94 7.19
C ILE A 123 13.55 -13.20 8.49
N LYS A 124 14.81 -12.77 8.62
CA LYS A 124 15.28 -12.05 9.81
C LYS A 124 15.05 -10.54 9.71
N ASN A 125 15.11 -9.98 8.50
CA ASN A 125 15.03 -8.54 8.26
C ASN A 125 13.68 -8.16 7.66
N GLN A 126 12.66 -8.03 8.49
CA GLN A 126 11.30 -7.67 8.08
C GLN A 126 10.96 -6.23 8.48
N ASN A 127 11.79 -5.30 8.03
CA ASN A 127 11.76 -3.89 8.44
C ASN A 127 10.41 -3.22 8.19
N VAL A 128 9.78 -3.48 7.04
CA VAL A 128 8.47 -2.89 6.69
C VAL A 128 7.37 -3.43 7.59
N SER A 129 7.37 -4.76 7.87
CA SER A 129 6.40 -5.37 8.80
C SER A 129 6.52 -4.79 10.20
N LEU A 130 7.77 -4.66 10.70
CA LEU A 130 8.04 -4.04 11.99
C LEU A 130 7.57 -2.58 12.02
N ALA A 131 7.88 -1.82 10.97
CA ALA A 131 7.50 -0.42 10.88
C ALA A 131 5.97 -0.24 10.83
N LEU A 132 5.24 -1.12 10.16
CA LEU A 132 3.78 -1.09 10.15
C LEU A 132 3.21 -1.36 11.55
N PHE A 133 3.69 -2.39 12.24
CA PHE A 133 3.25 -2.70 13.60
C PHE A 133 3.48 -1.53 14.55
N VAL A 134 4.70 -1.00 14.55
CA VAL A 134 5.08 0.14 15.41
C VAL A 134 4.26 1.39 15.07
N SER A 135 4.08 1.66 13.78
CA SER A 135 3.27 2.77 13.30
C SER A 135 1.81 2.66 13.75
N GLU A 136 1.19 1.48 13.60
CA GLU A 136 -0.18 1.24 14.07
C GLU A 136 -0.31 1.45 15.58
N MET A 137 0.65 0.95 16.36
CA MET A 137 0.68 1.10 17.81
C MET A 137 0.74 2.59 18.23
N PHE A 138 1.63 3.37 17.62
CA PHE A 138 1.76 4.79 17.96
C PHE A 138 0.61 5.64 17.42
N LEU A 139 0.09 5.32 16.25
CA LEU A 139 -1.05 6.06 15.68
C LEU A 139 -2.32 5.87 16.49
N GLY A 140 -2.60 4.67 16.95
CA GLY A 140 -3.86 4.35 17.61
C GLY A 140 -5.06 4.85 16.78
N GLN A 141 -5.82 5.80 17.33
CA GLN A 141 -6.94 6.44 16.62
C GLN A 141 -6.56 7.76 15.91
N ASN A 142 -5.29 8.16 15.99
CA ASN A 142 -4.82 9.40 15.39
C ASN A 142 -4.38 9.29 13.93
N GLY A 143 -4.44 8.09 13.35
CA GLY A 143 -4.04 7.89 11.98
C GLY A 143 -4.19 6.47 11.48
N VAL A 144 -3.76 6.27 10.24
CA VAL A 144 -3.68 4.96 9.58
C VAL A 144 -2.37 4.89 8.80
N CYS A 145 -1.83 3.68 8.63
CA CYS A 145 -0.62 3.49 7.84
C CYS A 145 -0.76 2.32 6.88
N ARG A 146 0.15 2.28 5.93
CA ARG A 146 0.31 1.19 4.97
C ARG A 146 1.72 1.16 4.39
N VAL A 147 2.08 0.07 3.74
CA VAL A 147 3.28 0.02 2.91
C VAL A 147 3.22 1.09 1.81
N HIS A 148 4.36 1.72 1.51
CA HIS A 148 4.49 2.72 0.45
C HIS A 148 5.35 2.19 -0.69
N GLY A 149 4.89 2.44 -1.94
CA GLY A 149 5.60 1.98 -3.14
C GLY A 149 5.50 0.48 -3.38
N GLY A 150 6.57 -0.12 -3.89
CA GLY A 150 6.63 -1.53 -4.26
C GLY A 150 6.65 -2.51 -3.09
N GLY A 151 7.01 -2.06 -1.91
CA GLY A 151 7.08 -2.89 -0.71
C GLY A 151 8.41 -3.62 -0.56
N PHE A 152 8.37 -4.79 0.09
CA PHE A 152 9.48 -5.68 0.48
C PHE A 152 10.54 -5.03 1.36
N ALA A 153 10.99 -3.84 1.03
CA ALA A 153 11.89 -2.97 1.79
C ALA A 153 11.47 -1.50 1.61
N GLY A 154 12.22 -0.57 2.18
CA GLY A 154 12.08 0.86 1.95
C GLY A 154 11.12 1.54 2.91
N THR A 155 9.95 1.95 2.46
CA THR A 155 9.14 2.92 3.20
C THR A 155 7.73 2.47 3.52
N ILE A 156 7.20 3.00 4.62
CA ILE A 156 5.77 3.04 4.92
C ILE A 156 5.24 4.46 4.80
N GLN A 157 3.94 4.60 4.56
CA GLN A 157 3.26 5.89 4.67
C GLN A 157 2.20 5.86 5.76
N ALA A 158 2.04 6.98 6.43
CA ALA A 158 1.00 7.19 7.44
C ALA A 158 0.23 8.48 7.15
N PHE A 159 -1.07 8.46 7.39
CA PHE A 159 -1.92 9.65 7.44
C PHE A 159 -2.16 9.97 8.90
N VAL A 160 -1.55 11.02 9.39
CA VAL A 160 -1.47 11.38 10.81
C VAL A 160 -2.30 12.64 11.09
N LYS A 161 -3.09 12.65 12.16
CA LYS A 161 -3.81 13.83 12.62
C LYS A 161 -2.82 14.96 12.93
N ASN A 162 -3.06 16.18 12.43
CA ASN A 162 -2.11 17.29 12.46
C ASN A 162 -1.47 17.53 13.85
N GLY A 163 -2.26 17.60 14.90
CA GLY A 163 -1.74 17.79 16.26
C GLY A 163 -0.92 16.61 16.82
N TYR A 164 -0.77 15.51 16.07
CA TYR A 164 -0.06 14.31 16.49
C TYR A 164 1.21 14.01 15.67
N VAL A 165 1.45 14.79 14.62
CA VAL A 165 2.54 14.55 13.65
C VAL A 165 3.91 14.54 14.32
N GLU A 166 4.23 15.55 15.13
CA GLU A 166 5.55 15.65 15.77
C GLU A 166 5.80 14.51 16.75
N ASN A 167 4.78 14.10 17.52
CA ASN A 167 4.89 12.94 18.40
C ASN A 167 5.12 11.66 17.61
N TYR A 168 4.35 11.45 16.53
CA TYR A 168 4.52 10.29 15.67
C TYR A 168 5.92 10.24 15.04
N LYS A 169 6.41 11.36 14.51
CA LYS A 169 7.76 11.46 13.94
C LYS A 169 8.84 11.12 14.97
N TYR A 170 8.72 11.68 16.17
CA TYR A 170 9.65 11.42 17.26
C TYR A 170 9.75 9.93 17.59
N GLU A 171 8.62 9.24 17.73
CA GLU A 171 8.60 7.81 18.05
C GLU A 171 9.14 6.94 16.91
N MET A 172 8.83 7.29 15.66
CA MET A 172 9.36 6.56 14.50
C MET A 172 10.87 6.80 14.34
N ASP A 173 11.34 8.02 14.52
CA ASP A 173 12.77 8.36 14.43
C ASP A 173 13.60 7.70 15.54
N LYS A 174 13.02 7.51 16.72
CA LYS A 174 13.65 6.79 17.82
C LYS A 174 13.97 5.33 17.49
N ILE A 175 13.13 4.69 16.66
CA ILE A 175 13.28 3.29 16.27
C ILE A 175 14.09 3.14 15.00
N PHE A 176 13.80 3.94 13.97
CA PHE A 176 14.41 3.81 12.64
C PHE A 176 15.59 4.76 12.39
N GLY A 177 15.91 5.59 13.37
CA GLY A 177 17.00 6.56 13.32
C GLY A 177 16.52 7.98 13.00
N LYS A 178 17.33 8.95 13.38
CA LYS A 178 17.05 10.37 13.19
C LYS A 178 16.69 10.67 11.72
N ASP A 179 15.66 11.50 11.54
CA ASP A 179 15.14 11.96 10.23
C ASP A 179 14.63 10.82 9.32
N SER A 180 14.33 9.64 9.85
CA SER A 180 13.70 8.55 9.08
C SER A 180 12.27 8.86 8.72
N CYS A 181 11.53 9.55 9.59
CA CYS A 181 10.14 9.92 9.38
C CYS A 181 10.03 11.38 8.92
N LYS A 182 9.47 11.60 7.74
CA LYS A 182 9.29 12.92 7.14
C LYS A 182 7.83 13.18 6.85
N ASP A 183 7.35 14.36 7.22
CA ASP A 183 6.05 14.85 6.80
C ASP A 183 6.09 15.38 5.36
N LEU A 184 5.09 15.01 4.58
CA LEU A 184 4.95 15.41 3.18
C LEU A 184 3.68 16.20 2.98
N ARG A 185 3.80 17.34 2.33
CA ARG A 185 2.66 18.14 1.89
C ARG A 185 2.31 17.83 0.45
N ILE A 186 1.03 17.59 0.20
CA ILE A 186 0.54 17.39 -1.16
C ILE A 186 0.54 18.75 -1.86
N ARG A 187 1.28 18.83 -2.97
CA ARG A 187 1.34 20.06 -3.78
C ARG A 187 -0.03 20.36 -4.41
N LYS A 188 -0.34 21.64 -4.57
CA LYS A 188 -1.57 22.12 -5.20
C LYS A 188 -1.66 21.69 -6.68
N TYR A 189 -0.52 21.59 -7.33
CA TYR A 189 -0.43 21.25 -8.76
C TYR A 189 0.30 19.92 -8.93
N GLY A 190 -0.16 19.12 -9.90
CA GLY A 190 0.52 17.88 -10.31
C GLY A 190 1.81 18.15 -11.06
N GLY A 191 2.13 17.31 -12.05
CA GLY A 191 3.25 17.58 -12.96
C GLY A 191 2.98 18.83 -13.79
N ILE A 192 3.87 19.84 -13.68
CA ILE A 192 3.81 21.05 -14.47
C ILE A 192 5.11 21.17 -15.27
N LYS A 193 5.00 21.70 -16.50
CA LYS A 193 6.18 22.04 -17.28
C LYS A 193 6.84 23.26 -16.62
N VAL A 194 8.10 23.11 -16.26
CA VAL A 194 8.96 24.21 -15.82
C VAL A 194 9.71 24.70 -17.05
N LEU A 195 9.46 25.96 -17.41
CA LEU A 195 10.16 26.61 -18.52
C LEU A 195 11.54 27.05 -18.08
#